data_2390dcb89d320854c082b1a786d9387d
#
_entry.id   2390dcb89d320854c082b1a786d9387d
#
_cell.length_a   1.000
_cell.length_b   1.000
_cell.length_c   1.000
_cell.angle_alpha   90.00
_cell.angle_beta   90.00
_cell.angle_gamma   90.00
#
_symmetry.space_group_name_H-M   'P 1'
#
loop_
_entity.id
_entity.type
_entity.pdbx_description
1 polymer ?
#
loop_
_entity_poly.entity_id
_entity_poly.type
_entity_poly.pdbx_seq_one_letter_code
_entity_poly.pdbx_strand_id
1 'polypeptide(L)'
;MTEKQEFSERLRTAMQALRLAPSAAVLEREFNLRWSGTPIRRQAAWKWLNGEAIPTQDKLQELARWLKLEPHQLRFGDRTLHHLRAEQKRWDEGVGYLERETFD
;
A
#
# COMPACT_ATOMS: atom_id res chain seq x y z
N MET A 1 7.43 -7.08 14.98
CA MET A 1 7.49 -7.08 13.53
C MET A 1 7.78 -5.68 13.03
N THR A 2 8.69 -5.55 12.08
CA THR A 2 9.08 -4.24 11.57
C THR A 2 8.10 -3.76 10.49
N GLU A 3 8.20 -2.46 10.16
CA GLU A 3 7.40 -1.93 9.05
C GLU A 3 7.63 -2.68 7.77
N LYS A 4 8.89 -3.03 7.50
CA LYS A 4 9.22 -3.75 6.27
C LYS A 4 8.59 -5.13 6.24
N GLN A 5 8.58 -5.80 7.37
CA GLN A 5 7.97 -7.13 7.46
C GLN A 5 6.45 -7.05 7.32
N GLU A 6 5.85 -6.04 7.92
CA GLU A 6 4.40 -5.85 7.78
C GLU A 6 4.02 -5.53 6.35
N PHE A 7 4.82 -4.70 5.68
CA PHE A 7 4.59 -4.41 4.28
C PHE A 7 4.67 -5.68 3.44
N SER A 8 5.70 -6.50 3.68
CA SER A 8 5.87 -7.72 2.89
C SER A 8 4.70 -8.67 3.07
N GLU A 9 4.13 -8.74 4.26
CA GLU A 9 2.97 -9.59 4.49
C GLU A 9 1.75 -9.08 3.74
N ARG A 10 1.55 -7.78 3.74
CA ARG A 10 0.43 -7.20 2.99
C ARG A 10 0.59 -7.42 1.49
N LEU A 11 1.83 -7.29 1.00
CA LEU A 11 2.12 -7.52 -0.41
C LEU A 11 1.82 -8.97 -0.80
N ARG A 12 2.28 -9.91 0.01
CA ARG A 12 2.02 -11.33 -0.24
C ARG A 12 0.53 -11.62 -0.24
N THR A 13 -0.17 -11.10 0.75
CA THR A 13 -1.61 -11.33 0.85
C THR A 13 -2.35 -10.75 -0.35
N ALA A 14 -1.94 -9.56 -0.79
CA ALA A 14 -2.59 -8.92 -1.93
C ALA A 14 -2.35 -9.71 -3.21
N MET A 15 -1.14 -10.25 -3.40
CA MET A 15 -0.86 -11.07 -4.56
C MET A 15 -1.70 -12.34 -4.53
N GLN A 16 -1.81 -12.96 -3.36
CA GLN A 16 -2.61 -14.17 -3.22
C GLN A 16 -4.09 -13.90 -3.48
N ALA A 17 -4.57 -12.72 -3.11
CA ALA A 17 -5.95 -12.35 -3.39
C ALA A 17 -6.23 -12.28 -4.88
N LEU A 18 -5.21 -11.98 -5.69
CA LEU A 18 -5.32 -12.00 -7.15
C LEU A 18 -4.96 -13.36 -7.72
N ARG A 19 -4.78 -14.36 -6.88
CA ARG A 19 -4.44 -15.73 -7.27
C ARG A 19 -3.08 -15.80 -7.96
N LEU A 20 -2.15 -14.98 -7.49
CA LEU A 20 -0.78 -14.99 -7.98
C LEU A 20 0.12 -15.55 -6.91
N ALA A 21 1.10 -16.33 -7.32
CA ALA A 21 2.10 -16.84 -6.38
C ALA A 21 2.92 -15.65 -5.85
N PRO A 22 3.12 -15.58 -4.53
CA PRO A 22 3.91 -14.47 -3.96
C PRO A 22 5.39 -14.77 -4.07
N SER A 23 5.89 -14.86 -5.28
CA SER A 23 7.29 -15.14 -5.54
C SER A 23 7.95 -13.93 -6.21
N ALA A 24 9.27 -13.83 -6.06
CA ALA A 24 10.00 -12.75 -6.65
C ALA A 24 9.89 -12.75 -8.17
N ALA A 25 9.87 -13.93 -8.77
CA ALA A 25 9.77 -14.03 -10.23
C ALA A 25 8.44 -13.51 -10.74
N VAL A 26 7.36 -13.87 -10.07
CA VAL A 26 6.03 -13.40 -10.47
C VAL A 26 5.91 -11.89 -10.24
N LEU A 27 6.38 -11.43 -9.09
CA LEU A 27 6.31 -10.00 -8.79
C LEU A 27 7.11 -9.18 -9.78
N GLU A 28 8.32 -9.61 -10.09
CA GLU A 28 9.16 -8.91 -11.06
C GLU A 28 8.45 -8.83 -12.41
N ARG A 29 7.93 -9.96 -12.89
CA ARG A 29 7.28 -10.00 -14.19
C ARG A 29 6.04 -9.12 -14.22
N GLU A 30 5.18 -9.26 -13.23
CA GLU A 30 3.91 -8.54 -13.24
C GLU A 30 4.10 -7.04 -13.03
N PHE A 31 5.02 -6.66 -12.16
CA PHE A 31 5.29 -5.26 -11.95
C PHE A 31 5.85 -4.62 -13.21
N ASN A 32 6.83 -5.28 -13.82
CA ASN A 32 7.50 -4.71 -14.99
C ASN A 32 6.60 -4.61 -16.20
N LEU A 33 5.58 -5.44 -16.29
CA LEU A 33 4.59 -5.32 -17.35
C LEU A 33 3.85 -3.99 -17.30
N ARG A 34 3.74 -3.42 -16.12
CA ARG A 34 2.94 -2.21 -15.90
C ARG A 34 3.79 -0.97 -15.66
N TRP A 35 5.03 -1.15 -15.28
CA TRP A 35 5.91 -0.05 -14.89
C TRP A 35 6.59 0.52 -16.11
N SER A 36 6.46 1.84 -16.32
CA SER A 36 7.03 2.49 -17.49
C SER A 36 8.47 2.95 -17.27
N GLY A 37 8.95 2.94 -16.03
CA GLY A 37 10.33 3.31 -15.74
C GLY A 37 11.28 2.16 -15.96
N THR A 38 12.49 2.30 -15.44
CA THR A 38 13.48 1.24 -15.52
C THR A 38 12.94 0.00 -14.81
N PRO A 39 12.97 -1.16 -15.48
CA PRO A 39 12.45 -2.37 -14.85
C PRO A 39 13.18 -2.70 -13.55
N ILE A 40 12.44 -3.23 -12.60
CA ILE A 40 13.07 -3.69 -11.36
C ILE A 40 13.70 -5.06 -11.61
N ARG A 41 14.68 -5.39 -10.78
CA ARG A 41 15.33 -6.68 -10.86
C ARG A 41 14.69 -7.62 -9.84
N ARG A 42 14.94 -8.92 -10.05
CA ARG A 42 14.37 -9.93 -9.15
C ARG A 42 14.80 -9.71 -7.71
N GLN A 43 16.01 -9.21 -7.50
CA GLN A 43 16.49 -8.96 -6.15
C GLN A 43 15.63 -7.92 -5.43
N ALA A 44 15.23 -6.86 -6.13
CA ALA A 44 14.35 -5.87 -5.52
C ALA A 44 13.01 -6.48 -5.16
N ALA A 45 12.44 -7.26 -6.07
CA ALA A 45 11.17 -7.94 -5.81
C ALA A 45 11.30 -8.86 -4.60
N TRP A 46 12.40 -9.58 -4.51
CA TRP A 46 12.64 -10.48 -3.39
C TRP A 46 12.69 -9.72 -2.07
N LYS A 47 13.39 -8.58 -2.06
CA LYS A 47 13.49 -7.79 -0.85
C LYS A 47 12.14 -7.26 -0.39
N TRP A 48 11.31 -6.84 -1.34
CA TRP A 48 9.96 -6.37 -0.99
C TRP A 48 9.12 -7.49 -0.37
N LEU A 49 9.29 -8.72 -0.86
CA LEU A 49 8.52 -9.86 -0.39
C LEU A 49 9.05 -10.45 0.91
N ASN A 50 10.27 -10.13 1.28
CA ASN A 50 10.91 -10.77 2.42
C ASN A 50 11.25 -9.81 3.55
N GLY A 51 10.61 -8.66 3.56
CA GLY A 51 10.74 -7.75 4.70
C GLY A 51 12.07 -7.04 4.77
N GLU A 52 12.74 -6.84 3.63
CA GLU A 52 14.05 -6.21 3.62
C GLU A 52 14.05 -4.82 3.01
N ALA A 53 13.01 -4.47 2.27
CA ALA A 53 12.93 -3.15 1.67
C ALA A 53 11.48 -2.81 1.38
N ILE A 54 11.20 -1.51 1.31
CA ILE A 54 9.91 -0.98 0.91
C ILE A 54 10.15 -0.18 -0.35
N PRO A 55 9.27 -0.31 -1.36
CA PRO A 55 9.47 0.43 -2.61
C PRO A 55 9.41 1.93 -2.41
N THR A 56 10.01 2.67 -3.33
CA THR A 56 9.85 4.12 -3.35
C THR A 56 8.39 4.45 -3.64
N GLN A 57 8.02 5.71 -3.39
CA GLN A 57 6.61 6.10 -3.46
C GLN A 57 6.02 5.88 -4.85
N ASP A 58 6.77 6.18 -5.91
CA ASP A 58 6.27 6.00 -7.26
C ASP A 58 6.01 4.54 -7.59
N LYS A 59 6.90 3.65 -7.16
CA LYS A 59 6.71 2.23 -7.38
C LYS A 59 5.60 1.68 -6.50
N LEU A 60 5.49 2.22 -5.29
CA LEU A 60 4.42 1.82 -4.39
C LEU A 60 3.06 2.14 -4.98
N GLN A 61 2.92 3.29 -5.61
CA GLN A 61 1.67 3.67 -6.24
C GLN A 61 1.31 2.72 -7.37
N GLU A 62 2.29 2.31 -8.16
CA GLU A 62 2.02 1.36 -9.23
C GLU A 62 1.63 -0.01 -8.69
N LEU A 63 2.31 -0.46 -7.64
CA LEU A 63 1.94 -1.71 -6.99
C LEU A 63 0.50 -1.66 -6.49
N ALA A 64 0.14 -0.58 -5.83
CA ALA A 64 -1.19 -0.46 -5.25
C ALA A 64 -2.25 -0.46 -6.34
N ARG A 65 -1.99 0.24 -7.45
CA ARG A 65 -2.93 0.25 -8.56
C ARG A 65 -3.16 -1.15 -9.10
N TRP A 66 -2.09 -1.87 -9.31
CA TRP A 66 -2.18 -3.24 -9.82
C TRP A 66 -2.91 -4.15 -8.84
N LEU A 67 -2.57 -4.03 -7.57
CA LEU A 67 -3.15 -4.89 -6.55
C LEU A 67 -4.52 -4.43 -6.07
N LYS A 68 -5.02 -3.33 -6.62
CA LYS A 68 -6.34 -2.78 -6.33
C LYS A 68 -6.49 -2.36 -4.88
N LEU A 69 -5.43 -1.74 -4.37
CA LEU A 69 -5.39 -1.18 -3.02
C LEU A 69 -5.04 0.28 -3.11
N GLU A 70 -5.34 1.03 -2.06
CA GLU A 70 -4.84 2.39 -1.96
C GLU A 70 -3.38 2.33 -1.53
N PRO A 71 -2.53 3.23 -2.04
CA PRO A 71 -1.11 3.22 -1.67
C PRO A 71 -0.90 3.28 -0.16
N HIS A 72 -1.68 4.08 0.54
CA HIS A 72 -1.56 4.20 1.98
C HIS A 72 -1.90 2.88 2.68
N GLN A 73 -2.92 2.19 2.19
CA GLN A 73 -3.32 0.91 2.75
C GLN A 73 -2.22 -0.13 2.56
N LEU A 74 -1.63 -0.17 1.38
CA LEU A 74 -0.55 -1.12 1.11
C LEU A 74 0.67 -0.82 1.98
N ARG A 75 1.02 0.46 2.10
CA ARG A 75 2.23 0.87 2.82
C ARG A 75 2.08 0.75 4.33
N PHE A 76 0.92 1.11 4.87
CA PHE A 76 0.73 1.22 6.32
C PHE A 76 -0.34 0.31 6.89
N GLY A 77 -1.22 -0.25 6.07
CA GLY A 77 -2.24 -1.19 6.52
C GLY A 77 -3.55 -0.51 6.89
N ASP A 78 -4.56 -1.36 7.06
CA ASP A 78 -5.93 -0.89 7.34
C ASP A 78 -6.04 -0.14 8.65
N ARG A 79 -5.26 -0.56 9.62
CA ARG A 79 -5.36 0.02 10.95
C ARG A 79 -5.03 1.50 10.93
N THR A 80 -3.97 1.88 10.22
CA THR A 80 -3.60 3.29 10.11
C THR A 80 -4.64 4.08 9.35
N LEU A 81 -5.13 3.51 8.27
CA LEU A 81 -6.15 4.17 7.47
C LEU A 81 -7.43 4.36 8.27
N HIS A 82 -7.81 3.34 9.02
CA HIS A 82 -9.01 3.41 9.86
C HIS A 82 -8.86 4.51 10.92
N HIS A 83 -7.69 4.61 11.52
CA HIS A 83 -7.43 5.63 12.53
C HIS A 83 -7.57 7.03 11.94
N LEU A 84 -7.03 7.25 10.75
CA LEU A 84 -7.13 8.54 10.09
C LEU A 84 -8.57 8.90 9.75
N ARG A 85 -9.34 7.92 9.32
CA ARG A 85 -10.75 8.16 9.03
C ARG A 85 -11.53 8.51 10.29
N ALA A 86 -11.20 7.87 11.39
CA ALA A 86 -11.87 8.16 12.65
C ALA A 86 -11.57 9.58 13.10
N GLU A 87 -10.34 10.03 12.92
CA GLU A 87 -9.98 11.39 13.28
C GLU A 87 -10.67 12.40 12.39
N GLN A 88 -10.75 12.11 11.10
CA GLN A 88 -11.41 12.99 10.18
C GLN A 88 -12.89 13.13 10.53
N LYS A 89 -13.52 12.03 10.85
CA LYS A 89 -14.93 12.05 11.21
C LYS A 89 -15.15 12.86 12.48
N ARG A 90 -14.31 12.68 13.47
CA ARG A 90 -14.44 13.41 14.72
C ARG A 90 -14.29 14.90 14.50
N TRP A 91 -13.36 15.29 13.65
CA TRP A 91 -13.16 16.69 13.31
C TRP A 91 -14.39 17.26 12.64
N ASP A 92 -14.95 16.53 11.67
CA ASP A 92 -16.11 17.01 10.93
C ASP A 92 -17.32 17.16 11.85
N GLU A 93 -17.50 16.26 12.78
CA GLU A 93 -18.69 16.27 13.63
C GLU A 93 -18.54 17.17 14.83
N GLY A 94 -17.31 17.46 15.25
CA GLY A 94 -17.08 18.26 16.43
C GLY A 94 -16.76 19.69 16.10
N VAL A 95 -15.56 19.91 15.62
CA VAL A 95 -15.08 21.27 15.42
C VAL A 95 -15.53 21.85 14.10
N GLY A 96 -15.22 21.14 13.02
CA GLY A 96 -15.55 21.65 11.70
C GLY A 96 -17.02 21.77 11.49
N TYR A 97 -17.77 20.91 12.12
CA TYR A 97 -19.19 20.93 11.98
C TYR A 97 -19.79 22.23 12.50
N LEU A 98 -19.30 22.67 13.64
CA LEU A 98 -19.83 23.91 14.21
C LEU A 98 -19.59 25.07 13.31
N GLU A 99 -18.49 25.06 12.59
CA GLU A 99 -18.22 26.14 11.68
C GLU A 99 -19.01 26.07 10.42
N ARG A 100 -19.26 24.85 9.96
CA ARG A 100 -19.98 24.69 8.75
C ARG A 100 -21.40 25.11 8.87
N GLU A 101 -21.88 24.82 9.96
CA GLU A 101 -23.22 25.16 10.15
C GLU A 101 -23.37 26.48 10.57
N THR A 102 -22.55 26.19 10.48
CA THR A 102 -22.34 26.93 10.68
C THR A 102 -21.85 26.85 10.10
N PHE A 103 -21.64 25.91 9.99
CA PHE A 103 -21.07 25.47 9.80
C PHE A 103 -21.40 24.96 9.67
N ASP A 104 -22.16 25.08 9.74
CA ASP A 104 -22.24 24.75 9.82
C ASP A 104 -22.34 24.77 9.68
#